data_ef8f634ee772a37f29cf16865a77acde
#
_entry.id   ef8f634ee772a37f29cf16865a77acde
#
_cell.length_a   1.000
_cell.length_b   1.000
_cell.length_c   1.000
_cell.angle_alpha   90.00
_cell.angle_beta   90.00
_cell.angle_gamma   90.00
#
_symmetry.space_group_name_H-M   'P 1'
#
loop_
_entity.id
_entity.type
_entity.pdbx_description
1 polymer ?
#
loop_
_entity_poly.entity_id
_entity_poly.type
_entity_poly.pdbx_seq_one_letter_code
_entity_poly.pdbx_strand_id
1 'polypeptide(L)'
;MEKAIEIRECTALDELAECVQIQREVFALPEAELSPVRHFVVTKNAGGFVIGAYDGDRLAGFVLSVPAFLRGERAFYSHMTGVRQEYQSYGIGAKLKWAQRTRALDDGVKYIKWTFEPVKAKNAYFNLEKLGAIVCEYQPNFYGTDYATADNKIGLASDRLFAEWHLESSKVNALAAGEKYIETGEPTAAIEIMSDWLSMVKSNPAEALEEQKRIRSEFEAAFGDGLIGRGFRRDAERPAFLLYQNNDVHF
;
A
#
# COMPACT_ATOMS: atom_id res chain seq x y z
N MET A 1 0.80 -25.26 -13.97
CA MET A 1 -0.24 -24.63 -14.82
C MET A 1 -0.48 -23.24 -14.27
N GLU A 2 -0.40 -22.21 -15.11
CA GLU A 2 -0.74 -20.84 -14.72
C GLU A 2 -2.25 -20.78 -14.45
N LYS A 3 -2.67 -20.33 -13.27
CA LYS A 3 -4.08 -20.17 -12.93
C LYS A 3 -4.67 -19.05 -13.78
N ALA A 4 -5.76 -19.32 -14.48
CA ALA A 4 -6.48 -18.30 -15.25
C ALA A 4 -7.26 -17.39 -14.29
N ILE A 5 -6.62 -16.33 -13.79
CA ILE A 5 -7.22 -15.38 -12.86
C ILE A 5 -7.98 -14.31 -13.65
N GLU A 6 -9.28 -14.25 -13.45
CA GLU A 6 -10.15 -13.17 -13.95
C GLU A 6 -10.14 -11.99 -12.97
N ILE A 7 -10.04 -10.77 -13.50
CA ILE A 7 -10.13 -9.53 -12.72
C ILE A 7 -11.39 -8.79 -13.12
N ARG A 8 -12.31 -8.59 -12.18
CA ARG A 8 -13.58 -7.87 -12.41
C ARG A 8 -14.12 -7.22 -11.13
N GLU A 9 -15.10 -6.35 -11.26
CA GLU A 9 -15.78 -5.77 -10.10
C GLU A 9 -16.59 -6.81 -9.32
N CYS A 10 -16.55 -6.71 -7.99
CA CYS A 10 -17.44 -7.41 -7.08
C CYS A 10 -18.77 -6.65 -7.02
N THR A 11 -19.85 -7.25 -7.51
CA THR A 11 -21.16 -6.60 -7.60
C THR A 11 -22.21 -7.19 -6.68
N ALA A 12 -22.17 -8.50 -6.45
CA ALA A 12 -23.13 -9.24 -5.64
C ALA A 12 -22.79 -9.20 -4.14
N LEU A 13 -23.78 -9.34 -3.28
CA LEU A 13 -23.61 -9.28 -1.82
C LEU A 13 -22.77 -10.44 -1.28
N ASP A 14 -22.87 -11.61 -1.87
CA ASP A 14 -22.07 -12.78 -1.53
C ASP A 14 -20.59 -12.57 -1.87
N GLU A 15 -20.26 -11.93 -3.00
CA GLU A 15 -18.89 -11.54 -3.34
C GLU A 15 -18.31 -10.54 -2.31
N LEU A 16 -19.13 -9.59 -1.86
CA LEU A 16 -18.72 -8.66 -0.80
C LEU A 16 -18.55 -9.35 0.55
N ALA A 17 -19.35 -10.38 0.83
CA ALA A 17 -19.17 -11.22 2.03
C ALA A 17 -17.86 -12.03 1.96
N GLU A 18 -17.48 -12.52 0.78
CA GLU A 18 -16.18 -13.16 0.57
C GLU A 18 -15.02 -12.18 0.79
N CYS A 19 -15.16 -10.89 0.45
CA CYS A 19 -14.15 -9.87 0.78
C CYS A 19 -13.97 -9.73 2.30
N VAL A 20 -15.06 -9.83 3.09
CA VAL A 20 -14.96 -9.83 4.56
C VAL A 20 -14.23 -11.07 5.06
N GLN A 21 -14.48 -12.23 4.45
CA GLN A 21 -13.78 -13.47 4.81
C GLN A 21 -12.27 -13.37 4.51
N ILE A 22 -11.90 -12.78 3.38
CA ILE A 22 -10.47 -12.55 3.05
C ILE A 22 -9.81 -11.59 4.06
N GLN A 23 -10.52 -10.60 4.60
CA GLN A 23 -9.96 -9.76 5.67
C GLN A 23 -9.56 -10.58 6.88
N ARG A 24 -10.40 -11.52 7.34
CA ARG A 24 -10.09 -12.41 8.48
C ARG A 24 -8.85 -13.26 8.22
N GLU A 25 -8.78 -13.84 7.01
CA GLU A 25 -7.71 -14.75 6.63
C GLU A 25 -6.35 -14.04 6.45
N VAL A 26 -6.36 -12.81 5.96
CA VAL A 26 -5.13 -12.14 5.48
C VAL A 26 -4.58 -11.12 6.49
N PHE A 27 -5.46 -10.35 7.15
CA PHE A 27 -5.00 -9.23 7.98
C PHE A 27 -4.93 -9.58 9.48
N ALA A 28 -5.50 -10.72 9.90
CA ALA A 28 -5.55 -11.15 11.31
C ALA A 28 -6.08 -10.07 12.27
N LEU A 29 -7.01 -9.23 11.79
CA LEU A 29 -7.61 -8.15 12.56
C LEU A 29 -8.67 -8.72 13.53
N PRO A 30 -8.87 -8.08 14.70
CA PRO A 30 -10.02 -8.36 15.56
C PRO A 30 -11.33 -8.17 14.80
N GLU A 31 -12.37 -8.93 15.14
CA GLU A 31 -13.70 -8.82 14.47
C GLU A 31 -14.27 -7.40 14.48
N ALA A 32 -13.99 -6.61 15.53
CA ALA A 32 -14.42 -5.21 15.64
C ALA A 32 -13.75 -4.26 14.62
N GLU A 33 -12.60 -4.65 14.06
CA GLU A 33 -11.82 -3.87 13.09
C GLU A 33 -12.08 -4.27 11.63
N LEU A 34 -12.89 -5.33 11.42
CA LEU A 34 -13.25 -5.76 10.07
C LEU A 34 -14.25 -4.80 9.44
N SER A 35 -14.00 -4.43 8.20
CA SER A 35 -14.99 -3.71 7.39
C SER A 35 -16.14 -4.65 7.02
N PRO A 36 -17.37 -4.44 7.54
CA PRO A 36 -18.51 -5.31 7.28
C PRO A 36 -19.02 -5.14 5.84
N VAL A 37 -19.81 -6.09 5.35
CA VAL A 37 -20.46 -6.03 4.02
C VAL A 37 -21.15 -4.68 3.78
N ARG A 38 -21.81 -4.13 4.81
CA ARG A 38 -22.48 -2.82 4.72
C ARG A 38 -21.51 -1.68 4.35
N HIS A 39 -20.26 -1.72 4.82
CA HIS A 39 -19.25 -0.73 4.44
C HIS A 39 -18.96 -0.81 2.92
N PHE A 40 -18.79 -1.98 2.37
CA PHE A 40 -18.58 -2.16 0.92
C PHE A 40 -19.78 -1.64 0.11
N VAL A 41 -21.00 -1.96 0.53
CA VAL A 41 -22.23 -1.49 -0.13
C VAL A 41 -22.31 0.04 -0.12
N VAL A 42 -22.08 0.67 1.04
CA VAL A 42 -22.11 2.14 1.17
C VAL A 42 -21.00 2.78 0.36
N THR A 43 -19.78 2.22 0.37
CA THR A 43 -18.65 2.71 -0.43
C THR A 43 -18.96 2.70 -1.92
N LYS A 44 -19.53 1.60 -2.43
CA LYS A 44 -19.96 1.51 -3.84
C LYS A 44 -21.03 2.56 -4.17
N ASN A 45 -22.00 2.74 -3.30
CA ASN A 45 -23.07 3.72 -3.50
C ASN A 45 -22.56 5.18 -3.44
N ALA A 46 -21.47 5.43 -2.72
CA ALA A 46 -20.81 6.71 -2.64
C ALA A 46 -19.85 7.00 -3.84
N GLY A 47 -19.80 6.12 -4.84
CA GLY A 47 -18.92 6.26 -6.00
C GLY A 47 -17.56 5.57 -5.85
N GLY A 48 -17.37 4.74 -4.83
CA GLY A 48 -16.24 3.83 -4.73
C GLY A 48 -16.48 2.51 -5.46
N PHE A 49 -15.51 1.62 -5.43
CA PHE A 49 -15.62 0.32 -6.10
C PHE A 49 -14.79 -0.77 -5.42
N VAL A 50 -15.14 -2.02 -5.71
CA VAL A 50 -14.42 -3.21 -5.24
C VAL A 50 -14.06 -4.04 -6.45
N ILE A 51 -12.78 -4.34 -6.64
CA ILE A 51 -12.30 -5.22 -7.70
C ILE A 51 -11.85 -6.53 -7.07
N GLY A 52 -12.32 -7.64 -7.61
CA GLY A 52 -11.96 -9.01 -7.24
C GLY A 52 -11.05 -9.68 -8.26
N ALA A 53 -10.24 -10.59 -7.77
CA ALA A 53 -9.47 -11.54 -8.56
C ALA A 53 -10.06 -12.95 -8.35
N TYR A 54 -10.48 -13.61 -9.41
CA TYR A 54 -11.22 -14.87 -9.34
C TYR A 54 -10.47 -16.03 -9.99
N ASP A 55 -10.45 -17.16 -9.33
CA ASP A 55 -10.03 -18.46 -9.86
C ASP A 55 -11.30 -19.31 -10.05
N GLY A 56 -11.90 -19.27 -11.24
CA GLY A 56 -13.25 -19.72 -11.46
C GLY A 56 -14.24 -18.91 -10.60
N ASP A 57 -15.06 -19.61 -9.80
CA ASP A 57 -16.03 -18.95 -8.90
C ASP A 57 -15.43 -18.49 -7.58
N ARG A 58 -14.17 -18.83 -7.30
CA ARG A 58 -13.52 -18.52 -6.02
C ARG A 58 -12.83 -17.17 -6.04
N LEU A 59 -13.18 -16.29 -5.10
CA LEU A 59 -12.49 -15.02 -4.90
C LEU A 59 -11.10 -15.27 -4.25
N ALA A 60 -10.05 -15.02 -5.03
CA ALA A 60 -8.65 -15.20 -4.61
C ALA A 60 -8.08 -13.95 -3.90
N GLY A 61 -8.63 -12.78 -4.17
CA GLY A 61 -8.22 -11.52 -3.57
C GLY A 61 -9.09 -10.36 -4.03
N PHE A 62 -8.97 -9.23 -3.36
CA PHE A 62 -9.74 -8.02 -3.70
C PHE A 62 -8.96 -6.75 -3.38
N VAL A 63 -9.42 -5.64 -3.96
CA VAL A 63 -9.05 -4.27 -3.60
C VAL A 63 -10.31 -3.42 -3.41
N LEU A 64 -10.36 -2.64 -2.31
CA LEU A 64 -11.44 -1.71 -2.00
C LEU A 64 -10.97 -0.28 -2.20
N SER A 65 -11.71 0.49 -3.00
CA SER A 65 -11.47 1.91 -3.31
C SER A 65 -12.57 2.77 -2.73
N VAL A 66 -12.22 3.67 -1.83
CA VAL A 66 -13.14 4.63 -1.20
C VAL A 66 -12.94 5.99 -1.86
N PRO A 67 -14.01 6.74 -2.19
CA PRO A 67 -13.88 8.11 -2.67
C PRO A 67 -13.09 8.97 -1.68
N ALA A 68 -12.19 9.79 -2.18
CA ALA A 68 -11.29 10.61 -1.38
C ALA A 68 -10.93 11.91 -2.11
N PHE A 69 -10.13 12.73 -1.44
CA PHE A 69 -9.47 13.88 -2.03
C PHE A 69 -7.96 13.81 -1.76
N LEU A 70 -7.18 14.30 -2.69
CA LEU A 70 -5.76 14.55 -2.57
C LEU A 70 -5.50 15.99 -3.00
N ARG A 71 -5.09 16.86 -2.07
CA ARG A 71 -4.83 18.30 -2.32
C ARG A 71 -5.97 19.03 -3.03
N GLY A 72 -7.21 18.71 -2.67
CA GLY A 72 -8.41 19.31 -3.27
C GLY A 72 -8.91 18.64 -4.56
N GLU A 73 -8.11 17.79 -5.18
CA GLU A 73 -8.49 17.01 -6.35
C GLU A 73 -9.23 15.72 -5.97
N ARG A 74 -10.13 15.27 -6.84
CA ARG A 74 -10.79 13.96 -6.67
C ARG A 74 -9.74 12.84 -6.71
N ALA A 75 -9.83 11.95 -5.75
CA ALA A 75 -8.95 10.79 -5.60
C ALA A 75 -9.75 9.57 -5.14
N PHE A 76 -9.11 8.40 -5.17
CA PHE A 76 -9.54 7.25 -4.39
C PHE A 76 -8.56 6.97 -3.25
N TYR A 77 -9.08 6.52 -2.13
CA TYR A 77 -8.30 5.90 -1.08
C TYR A 77 -8.37 4.37 -1.26
N SER A 78 -7.23 3.74 -1.54
CA SER A 78 -7.12 2.28 -1.60
C SER A 78 -7.11 1.74 -0.18
N HIS A 79 -8.31 1.47 0.37
CA HIS A 79 -8.47 1.18 1.79
C HIS A 79 -7.82 -0.14 2.18
N MET A 80 -7.97 -1.19 1.36
CA MET A 80 -7.31 -2.47 1.59
C MET A 80 -7.11 -3.23 0.27
N THR A 81 -6.06 -4.03 0.23
CA THR A 81 -5.81 -5.01 -0.83
C THR A 81 -5.43 -6.32 -0.16
N GLY A 82 -6.27 -7.33 -0.25
CA GLY A 82 -6.06 -8.65 0.33
C GLY A 82 -5.96 -9.73 -0.75
N VAL A 83 -5.01 -10.65 -0.58
CA VAL A 83 -4.86 -11.84 -1.44
C VAL A 83 -4.70 -13.05 -0.52
N ARG A 84 -5.54 -14.08 -0.68
CA ARG A 84 -5.47 -15.31 0.09
C ARG A 84 -4.08 -15.95 -0.01
N GLN A 85 -3.62 -16.57 1.07
CA GLN A 85 -2.25 -17.06 1.20
C GLN A 85 -1.84 -18.00 0.06
N GLU A 86 -2.71 -18.91 -0.35
CA GLU A 86 -2.47 -19.88 -1.44
C GLU A 86 -2.40 -19.24 -2.83
N TYR A 87 -2.77 -17.97 -2.95
CA TYR A 87 -2.69 -17.17 -4.18
C TYR A 87 -1.61 -16.07 -4.13
N GLN A 88 -0.90 -15.95 -3.02
CA GLN A 88 0.22 -15.01 -2.91
C GLN A 88 1.38 -15.47 -3.82
N SER A 89 2.25 -14.54 -4.21
CA SER A 89 3.38 -14.75 -5.13
C SER A 89 3.04 -15.00 -6.61
N TYR A 90 1.75 -15.06 -6.98
CA TYR A 90 1.30 -15.15 -8.39
C TYR A 90 1.02 -13.78 -9.03
N GLY A 91 1.48 -12.69 -8.41
CA GLY A 91 1.31 -11.34 -8.95
C GLY A 91 -0.11 -10.77 -8.85
N ILE A 92 -1.04 -11.44 -8.16
CA ILE A 92 -2.45 -11.04 -8.07
C ILE A 92 -2.61 -9.65 -7.47
N GLY A 93 -1.85 -9.32 -6.42
CA GLY A 93 -1.88 -7.97 -5.84
C GLY A 93 -1.53 -6.87 -6.85
N ALA A 94 -0.57 -7.12 -7.74
CA ALA A 94 -0.24 -6.19 -8.82
C ALA A 94 -1.38 -6.10 -9.86
N LYS A 95 -1.95 -7.24 -10.28
CA LYS A 95 -3.08 -7.26 -11.21
C LYS A 95 -4.27 -6.47 -10.66
N LEU A 96 -4.61 -6.63 -9.39
CA LEU A 96 -5.66 -5.86 -8.70
C LEU A 96 -5.36 -4.36 -8.68
N LYS A 97 -4.13 -3.96 -8.37
CA LYS A 97 -3.73 -2.54 -8.35
C LYS A 97 -3.78 -1.92 -9.75
N TRP A 98 -3.31 -2.62 -10.78
CA TRP A 98 -3.39 -2.12 -12.15
C TRP A 98 -4.83 -2.02 -12.65
N ALA A 99 -5.69 -2.96 -12.32
CA ALA A 99 -7.13 -2.86 -12.59
C ALA A 99 -7.78 -1.69 -11.83
N GLN A 100 -7.36 -1.45 -10.57
CA GLN A 100 -7.78 -0.29 -9.79
C GLN A 100 -7.40 1.03 -10.47
N ARG A 101 -6.19 1.11 -11.05
CA ARG A 101 -5.75 2.26 -11.85
C ARG A 101 -6.66 2.49 -13.06
N THR A 102 -6.87 1.45 -13.87
CA THR A 102 -7.71 1.53 -15.06
C THR A 102 -9.11 2.04 -14.70
N ARG A 103 -9.73 1.42 -13.69
CA ARG A 103 -11.07 1.81 -13.23
C ARG A 103 -11.15 3.24 -12.70
N ALA A 104 -10.10 3.72 -12.02
CA ALA A 104 -10.03 5.11 -11.54
C ALA A 104 -9.92 6.09 -12.71
N LEU A 105 -9.09 5.80 -13.71
CA LEU A 105 -8.95 6.63 -14.92
C LEU A 105 -10.24 6.68 -15.73
N ASP A 106 -10.98 5.57 -15.84
CA ASP A 106 -12.30 5.52 -16.49
C ASP A 106 -13.33 6.45 -15.80
N ASP A 107 -13.19 6.66 -14.47
CA ASP A 107 -13.98 7.62 -13.71
C ASP A 107 -13.44 9.08 -13.79
N GLY A 108 -12.38 9.31 -14.57
CA GLY A 108 -11.70 10.60 -14.65
C GLY A 108 -10.94 10.98 -13.38
N VAL A 109 -10.57 10.01 -12.54
CA VAL A 109 -9.80 10.21 -11.31
C VAL A 109 -8.34 9.88 -11.57
N LYS A 110 -7.44 10.83 -11.32
CA LYS A 110 -6.01 10.75 -11.63
C LYS A 110 -5.13 10.36 -10.45
N TYR A 111 -5.70 10.24 -9.26
CA TYR A 111 -4.96 10.02 -8.03
C TYR A 111 -5.55 8.89 -7.20
N ILE A 112 -4.69 8.00 -6.70
CA ILE A 112 -5.03 7.04 -5.66
C ILE A 112 -4.03 7.20 -4.53
N LYS A 113 -4.51 7.19 -3.28
CA LYS A 113 -3.65 7.21 -2.09
C LYS A 113 -3.95 6.05 -1.15
N TRP A 114 -2.98 5.66 -0.36
CA TRP A 114 -3.12 4.67 0.72
C TRP A 114 -2.00 4.81 1.73
N THR A 115 -2.06 4.05 2.80
CA THR A 115 -0.98 3.99 3.78
C THR A 115 -0.33 2.61 3.82
N PHE A 116 0.94 2.58 4.20
CA PHE A 116 1.66 1.35 4.50
C PHE A 116 2.70 1.57 5.59
N GLU A 117 3.13 0.48 6.22
CA GLU A 117 4.13 0.52 7.28
C GLU A 117 5.52 0.82 6.68
N PRO A 118 6.24 1.86 7.16
CA PRO A 118 7.56 2.23 6.63
C PRO A 118 8.61 1.12 6.79
N VAL A 119 8.45 0.28 7.79
CA VAL A 119 9.37 -0.82 8.13
C VAL A 119 9.18 -2.09 7.29
N LYS A 120 8.19 -2.14 6.40
CA LYS A 120 7.91 -3.31 5.55
C LYS A 120 8.59 -3.17 4.19
N ALA A 121 9.83 -3.64 4.07
CA ALA A 121 10.63 -3.56 2.84
C ALA A 121 9.91 -4.10 1.59
N LYS A 122 9.18 -5.21 1.70
CA LYS A 122 8.39 -5.79 0.60
C LYS A 122 7.30 -4.83 0.11
N ASN A 123 6.61 -4.14 1.02
CA ASN A 123 5.57 -3.17 0.68
C ASN A 123 6.18 -1.91 0.06
N ALA A 124 7.28 -1.40 0.62
CA ALA A 124 8.00 -0.26 0.08
C ALA A 124 8.44 -0.52 -1.36
N TYR A 125 9.12 -1.65 -1.61
CA TYR A 125 9.51 -2.05 -2.96
C TYR A 125 8.32 -2.16 -3.92
N PHE A 126 7.24 -2.79 -3.47
CA PHE A 126 6.04 -2.94 -4.29
C PHE A 126 5.44 -1.58 -4.66
N ASN A 127 5.29 -0.69 -3.68
CA ASN A 127 4.66 0.61 -3.88
C ASN A 127 5.52 1.53 -4.77
N LEU A 128 6.81 1.65 -4.50
CA LEU A 128 7.66 2.60 -5.19
C LEU A 128 8.21 2.06 -6.52
N GLU A 129 8.60 0.77 -6.57
CA GLU A 129 9.27 0.19 -7.75
C GLU A 129 8.31 -0.56 -8.68
N LYS A 130 7.25 -1.18 -8.15
CA LYS A 130 6.31 -1.94 -8.98
C LYS A 130 5.11 -1.14 -9.42
N LEU A 131 4.65 -0.19 -8.59
CA LEU A 131 3.51 0.66 -8.91
C LEU A 131 3.92 2.08 -9.31
N GLY A 132 5.11 2.54 -8.94
CA GLY A 132 5.57 3.90 -9.21
C GLY A 132 4.92 4.96 -8.33
N ALA A 133 4.38 4.58 -7.17
CA ALA A 133 3.90 5.54 -6.19
C ALA A 133 5.05 6.33 -5.58
N ILE A 134 4.74 7.51 -5.05
CA ILE A 134 5.66 8.33 -4.27
C ILE A 134 5.22 8.40 -2.81
N VAL A 135 6.12 8.80 -1.91
CA VAL A 135 5.81 9.08 -0.50
C VAL A 135 6.36 10.45 -0.11
N CYS A 136 5.51 11.27 0.54
CA CYS A 136 5.87 12.62 0.98
C CYS A 136 5.22 12.99 2.32
N GLU A 137 4.57 12.04 2.97
CA GLU A 137 3.90 12.25 4.25
C GLU A 137 4.12 11.05 5.16
N TYR A 138 4.49 11.33 6.41
CA TYR A 138 4.65 10.35 7.49
C TYR A 138 3.66 10.66 8.61
N GLN A 139 2.88 9.67 9.01
CA GLN A 139 1.92 9.82 10.11
C GLN A 139 2.30 8.89 11.26
N PRO A 140 2.79 9.45 12.37
CA PRO A 140 3.06 8.66 13.58
C PRO A 140 1.79 8.11 14.19
N ASN A 141 1.84 6.85 14.61
CA ASN A 141 0.80 6.19 15.40
C ASN A 141 -0.64 6.31 14.82
N PHE A 142 -0.76 6.19 13.51
CA PHE A 142 -1.99 6.50 12.75
C PHE A 142 -3.23 5.71 13.20
N TYR A 143 -3.07 4.43 13.56
CA TYR A 143 -4.15 3.56 14.05
C TYR A 143 -4.05 3.25 15.55
N GLY A 144 -3.14 3.89 16.26
CA GLY A 144 -2.88 3.62 17.68
C GLY A 144 -1.72 2.64 17.90
N THR A 145 -1.26 2.62 19.14
CA THR A 145 -0.14 1.77 19.56
C THR A 145 -0.58 0.31 19.65
N ASP A 146 0.29 -0.59 19.23
CA ASP A 146 0.04 -2.05 19.16
C ASP A 146 -1.20 -2.43 18.33
N TYR A 147 -1.51 -1.63 17.30
CA TYR A 147 -2.57 -1.94 16.34
C TYR A 147 -2.33 -3.29 15.65
N ALA A 148 -3.39 -4.11 15.58
CA ALA A 148 -3.36 -5.46 14.98
C ALA A 148 -2.38 -6.45 15.64
N THR A 149 -1.91 -6.20 16.85
CA THR A 149 -1.11 -7.15 17.64
C THR A 149 -2.00 -7.78 18.72
N ALA A 150 -2.58 -8.95 18.43
CA ALA A 150 -3.51 -9.58 19.36
C ALA A 150 -2.84 -10.03 20.68
N ASP A 151 -1.56 -10.48 20.63
CA ASP A 151 -0.98 -11.26 21.73
C ASP A 151 0.34 -10.71 22.31
N ASN A 152 0.98 -9.71 21.71
CA ASN A 152 2.24 -9.14 22.18
C ASN A 152 2.24 -7.60 22.08
N LYS A 153 1.76 -6.96 23.14
CA LYS A 153 1.85 -5.49 23.26
C LYS A 153 3.25 -5.10 23.67
N ILE A 154 4.03 -4.58 22.74
CA ILE A 154 5.41 -4.14 22.98
C ILE A 154 5.59 -2.63 22.87
N GLY A 155 4.49 -1.87 22.68
CA GLY A 155 4.50 -0.41 22.55
C GLY A 155 4.84 0.11 21.15
N LEU A 156 4.77 -0.74 20.11
CA LEU A 156 4.98 -0.29 18.72
C LEU A 156 3.85 0.62 18.26
N ALA A 157 4.24 1.79 17.78
CA ALA A 157 3.32 2.70 17.13
C ALA A 157 2.92 2.20 15.73
N SER A 158 1.69 2.45 15.32
CA SER A 158 1.22 2.12 13.96
C SER A 158 1.60 3.20 12.95
N ASP A 159 2.89 3.49 12.83
CA ASP A 159 3.39 4.49 11.90
C ASP A 159 3.06 4.16 10.45
N ARG A 160 2.71 5.17 9.66
CA ARG A 160 2.34 5.02 8.25
C ARG A 160 3.06 6.04 7.37
N LEU A 161 3.51 5.56 6.21
CA LEU A 161 3.80 6.40 5.06
C LEU A 161 2.55 6.48 4.18
N PHE A 162 2.20 7.68 3.72
CA PHE A 162 1.20 7.86 2.69
C PHE A 162 1.82 7.67 1.32
N ALA A 163 1.34 6.67 0.59
CA ALA A 163 1.64 6.51 -0.82
C ALA A 163 0.67 7.36 -1.64
N GLU A 164 1.20 8.14 -2.56
CA GLU A 164 0.45 8.86 -3.57
C GLU A 164 0.76 8.27 -4.94
N TRP A 165 -0.26 7.84 -5.63
CA TRP A 165 -0.15 7.24 -6.95
C TRP A 165 -0.73 8.18 -7.99
N HIS A 166 0.14 8.89 -8.67
CA HIS A 166 -0.18 9.79 -9.77
C HIS A 166 -0.33 8.95 -11.04
N LEU A 167 -1.56 8.57 -11.38
CA LEU A 167 -1.88 7.49 -12.32
C LEU A 167 -1.42 7.75 -13.76
N GLU A 168 -1.18 9.01 -14.12
CA GLU A 168 -0.73 9.44 -15.46
C GLU A 168 0.75 9.88 -15.48
N SER A 169 1.50 9.74 -14.37
CA SER A 169 2.92 10.10 -14.37
C SER A 169 3.73 9.24 -15.34
N SER A 170 4.88 9.75 -15.80
CA SER A 170 5.75 9.04 -16.73
C SER A 170 6.21 7.68 -16.19
N LYS A 171 6.57 7.63 -14.90
CA LYS A 171 6.94 6.39 -14.22
C LYS A 171 5.81 5.37 -14.23
N VAL A 172 4.61 5.80 -13.82
CA VAL A 172 3.44 4.91 -13.75
C VAL A 172 3.03 4.42 -15.14
N ASN A 173 3.07 5.28 -16.16
CA ASN A 173 2.77 4.88 -17.53
C ASN A 173 3.77 3.87 -18.09
N ALA A 174 5.07 4.07 -17.87
CA ALA A 174 6.10 3.11 -18.29
C ALA A 174 5.89 1.74 -17.61
N LEU A 175 5.67 1.74 -16.28
CA LEU A 175 5.44 0.50 -15.53
C LEU A 175 4.14 -0.22 -15.95
N ALA A 176 3.07 0.54 -16.27
CA ALA A 176 1.82 -0.02 -16.78
C ALA A 176 1.98 -0.66 -18.16
N ALA A 177 2.89 -0.14 -18.99
CA ALA A 177 3.27 -0.71 -20.28
C ALA A 177 4.22 -1.93 -20.15
N GLY A 178 4.63 -2.29 -18.92
CA GLY A 178 5.60 -3.36 -18.69
C GLY A 178 7.06 -2.95 -18.96
N GLU A 179 7.31 -1.66 -19.10
CA GLU A 179 8.63 -1.12 -19.37
C GLU A 179 9.42 -0.91 -18.07
N LYS A 180 10.75 -0.85 -18.21
CA LYS A 180 11.61 -0.44 -17.11
C LYS A 180 11.61 1.08 -17.02
N TYR A 181 11.50 1.59 -15.81
CA TYR A 181 11.69 3.01 -15.53
C TYR A 181 12.98 3.19 -14.73
N ILE A 182 13.79 4.16 -15.12
CA ILE A 182 14.99 4.57 -14.41
C ILE A 182 14.71 5.98 -13.88
N GLU A 183 14.81 6.13 -12.56
CA GLU A 183 14.62 7.42 -11.91
C GLU A 183 15.68 8.40 -12.38
N THR A 184 15.28 9.64 -12.63
CA THR A 184 16.20 10.69 -13.07
C THR A 184 16.89 11.34 -11.88
N GLY A 185 18.19 11.61 -12.00
CA GLY A 185 19.03 12.23 -10.97
C GLY A 185 19.45 11.24 -9.87
N GLU A 186 20.36 11.72 -9.03
CA GLU A 186 20.83 10.97 -7.86
C GLU A 186 19.94 11.26 -6.66
N PRO A 187 19.70 10.26 -5.79
CA PRO A 187 18.96 10.49 -4.56
C PRO A 187 19.72 11.45 -3.65
N THR A 188 19.01 12.43 -3.09
CA THR A 188 19.55 13.41 -2.12
C THR A 188 19.79 12.75 -0.76
N ALA A 189 18.95 11.78 -0.39
CA ALA A 189 19.07 11.03 0.86
C ALA A 189 18.59 9.59 0.68
N ALA A 190 19.02 8.72 1.59
CA ALA A 190 18.54 7.35 1.68
C ALA A 190 18.19 7.03 3.14
N ILE A 191 17.01 6.44 3.36
CA ILE A 191 16.57 5.97 4.67
C ILE A 191 16.59 4.46 4.66
N GLU A 192 17.53 3.88 5.38
CA GLU A 192 17.67 2.43 5.50
C GLU A 192 16.66 1.88 6.49
N ILE A 193 16.19 0.68 6.20
CA ILE A 193 15.32 -0.10 7.11
C ILE A 193 15.84 -1.53 7.22
N MET A 194 15.35 -2.27 8.18
CA MET A 194 15.69 -3.70 8.30
C MET A 194 14.95 -4.54 7.27
N SER A 195 15.64 -5.49 6.66
CA SER A 195 15.02 -6.42 5.70
C SER A 195 14.02 -7.36 6.39
N ASP A 196 14.32 -7.83 7.60
CA ASP A 196 13.47 -8.73 8.40
C ASP A 196 13.01 -8.07 9.70
N TRP A 197 12.09 -7.13 9.55
CA TRP A 197 11.45 -6.41 10.65
C TRP A 197 10.76 -7.34 11.65
N LEU A 198 10.05 -8.37 11.15
CA LEU A 198 9.29 -9.27 12.02
C LEU A 198 10.18 -10.11 12.93
N SER A 199 11.33 -10.53 12.43
CA SER A 199 12.32 -11.23 13.24
C SER A 199 12.88 -10.33 14.34
N MET A 200 13.21 -9.07 14.01
CA MET A 200 13.66 -8.09 14.99
C MET A 200 12.63 -7.85 16.09
N VAL A 201 11.37 -7.62 15.73
CA VAL A 201 10.27 -7.40 16.70
C VAL A 201 10.13 -8.58 17.67
N LYS A 202 10.32 -9.81 17.19
CA LYS A 202 10.22 -11.02 18.03
C LYS A 202 11.45 -11.25 18.90
N SER A 203 12.64 -11.03 18.35
CA SER A 203 13.90 -11.38 19.03
C SER A 203 14.43 -10.26 19.93
N ASN A 204 14.21 -8.99 19.54
CA ASN A 204 14.68 -7.81 20.27
C ASN A 204 13.67 -6.66 20.18
N PRO A 205 12.54 -6.70 20.92
CA PRO A 205 11.52 -5.67 20.91
C PRO A 205 12.02 -4.26 21.25
N ALA A 206 13.01 -4.16 22.14
CA ALA A 206 13.58 -2.86 22.54
C ALA A 206 14.34 -2.21 21.38
N GLU A 207 15.11 -2.97 20.62
CA GLU A 207 15.80 -2.49 19.43
C GLU A 207 14.80 -2.12 18.32
N ALA A 208 13.72 -2.89 18.17
CA ALA A 208 12.66 -2.57 17.23
C ALA A 208 11.99 -1.21 17.53
N LEU A 209 11.75 -0.89 18.81
CA LEU A 209 11.23 0.40 19.24
C LEU A 209 12.19 1.56 18.90
N GLU A 210 13.49 1.39 19.15
CA GLU A 210 14.49 2.41 18.81
C GLU A 210 14.65 2.58 17.30
N GLU A 211 14.65 1.49 16.55
CA GLU A 211 14.72 1.54 15.09
C GLU A 211 13.47 2.23 14.49
N GLN A 212 12.27 1.97 15.03
CA GLN A 212 11.07 2.67 14.60
C GLN A 212 11.18 4.20 14.84
N LYS A 213 11.70 4.62 16.00
CA LYS A 213 11.92 6.05 16.31
C LYS A 213 12.93 6.69 15.37
N ARG A 214 14.04 5.97 15.06
CA ARG A 214 15.06 6.43 14.11
C ARG A 214 14.44 6.66 12.73
N ILE A 215 13.73 5.65 12.19
CA ILE A 215 13.08 5.72 10.89
C ILE A 215 12.08 6.89 10.83
N ARG A 216 11.28 7.08 11.88
CA ARG A 216 10.36 8.21 12.00
C ARG A 216 11.10 9.55 11.91
N SER A 217 12.12 9.73 12.73
CA SER A 217 12.89 10.98 12.77
C SER A 217 13.54 11.31 11.44
N GLU A 218 14.07 10.30 10.74
CA GLU A 218 14.68 10.48 9.43
C GLU A 218 13.66 10.87 8.36
N PHE A 219 12.46 10.25 8.34
CA PHE A 219 11.40 10.64 7.42
C PHE A 219 10.85 12.04 7.70
N GLU A 220 10.61 12.37 8.98
CA GLU A 220 10.11 13.70 9.37
C GLU A 220 11.11 14.80 8.97
N ALA A 221 12.41 14.58 9.19
CA ALA A 221 13.45 15.51 8.76
C ALA A 221 13.50 15.65 7.23
N ALA A 222 13.54 14.53 6.51
CA ALA A 222 13.63 14.54 5.05
C ALA A 222 12.41 15.21 4.38
N PHE A 223 11.20 14.92 4.87
CA PHE A 223 9.99 15.58 4.37
C PHE A 223 9.90 17.05 4.78
N GLY A 224 10.42 17.41 5.97
CA GLY A 224 10.59 18.79 6.42
C GLY A 224 11.52 19.60 5.50
N ASP A 225 12.53 18.96 4.94
CA ASP A 225 13.45 19.53 3.95
C ASP A 225 12.89 19.52 2.51
N GLY A 226 11.63 19.10 2.33
CA GLY A 226 10.95 19.07 1.04
C GLY A 226 11.35 17.91 0.13
N LEU A 227 12.02 16.89 0.67
CA LEU A 227 12.33 15.67 -0.09
C LEU A 227 11.09 14.79 -0.24
N ILE A 228 11.06 13.97 -1.30
CA ILE A 228 10.04 12.96 -1.54
C ILE A 228 10.68 11.61 -1.83
N GLY A 229 10.09 10.52 -1.33
CA GLY A 229 10.54 9.17 -1.65
C GLY A 229 9.98 8.72 -3.01
N ARG A 230 10.85 8.50 -3.99
CA ARG A 230 10.48 8.07 -5.34
C ARG A 230 11.05 6.70 -5.71
N GLY A 231 12.01 6.19 -4.96
CA GLY A 231 12.68 4.93 -5.24
C GLY A 231 12.88 4.08 -4.00
N PHE A 232 13.16 2.80 -4.23
CA PHE A 232 13.50 1.85 -3.17
C PHE A 232 14.60 0.91 -3.61
N ARG A 233 15.76 1.00 -2.98
CA ARG A 233 16.89 0.09 -3.20
C ARG A 233 16.69 -1.21 -2.42
N ARG A 234 16.69 -2.33 -3.11
CA ARG A 234 16.72 -3.65 -2.48
C ARG A 234 18.12 -3.98 -2.00
N ASP A 235 18.20 -4.45 -0.80
CA ASP A 235 19.41 -4.99 -0.20
C ASP A 235 19.03 -6.16 0.72
N ALA A 236 19.94 -7.10 0.94
CA ALA A 236 19.68 -8.30 1.74
C ALA A 236 19.52 -7.97 3.24
N GLU A 237 20.22 -6.94 3.74
CA GLU A 237 20.25 -6.56 5.15
C GLU A 237 19.64 -5.18 5.38
N ARG A 238 20.03 -4.20 4.57
CA ARG A 238 19.69 -2.77 4.70
C ARG A 238 19.07 -2.20 3.42
N PRO A 239 17.86 -2.66 3.04
CA PRO A 239 17.13 -2.01 1.96
C PRO A 239 16.78 -0.57 2.35
N ALA A 240 16.66 0.33 1.35
CA ALA A 240 16.54 1.76 1.62
C ALA A 240 15.51 2.45 0.73
N PHE A 241 14.76 3.37 1.31
CA PHE A 241 14.01 4.39 0.56
C PHE A 241 15.00 5.38 -0.04
N LEU A 242 14.80 5.75 -1.30
CA LEU A 242 15.59 6.75 -1.99
C LEU A 242 14.76 8.04 -2.12
N LEU A 243 15.28 9.12 -1.56
CA LEU A 243 14.60 10.40 -1.48
C LEU A 243 15.26 11.42 -2.40
N TYR A 244 14.46 12.24 -3.05
CA TYR A 244 14.87 13.19 -4.08
C TYR A 244 14.27 14.58 -3.80
N GLN A 245 14.89 15.62 -4.34
CA GLN A 245 14.28 16.95 -4.33
C GLN A 245 12.94 16.91 -5.10
N ASN A 246 11.98 17.67 -4.60
CA ASN A 246 10.63 17.76 -5.19
C ASN A 246 10.56 18.75 -6.37
N ASN A 247 11.60 18.83 -7.21
CA ASN A 247 11.67 19.81 -8.30
C ASN A 247 10.81 19.43 -9.52
N ASP A 248 10.36 18.17 -9.62
CA ASP A 248 9.72 17.63 -10.84
C ASP A 248 8.28 17.14 -10.62
N VAL A 249 7.77 17.18 -9.40
CA VAL A 249 6.36 16.84 -9.13
C VAL A 249 5.60 18.15 -8.99
N HIS A 250 5.06 18.63 -10.11
CA HIS A 250 4.06 19.69 -10.06
C HIS A 250 2.80 19.12 -9.39
N PHE A 251 2.59 19.54 -8.15
CA PHE A 251 1.38 19.27 -7.39
C PHE A 251 0.26 20.21 -7.81
#